data_f55f75b4c73e2937e7d8ba4f47e23960
#
_entry.id   f55f75b4c73e2937e7d8ba4f47e23960
#
_cell.length_a   1.000
_cell.length_b   1.000
_cell.length_c   1.000
_cell.angle_alpha   90.00
_cell.angle_beta   90.00
_cell.angle_gamma   90.00
#
_symmetry.space_group_name_H-M   'P 1'
#
loop_
_entity.id
_entity.type
_entity.pdbx_description
1 polymer ?
#
loop_
_entity_poly.entity_id
_entity_poly.type
_entity_poly.pdbx_seq_one_letter_code
_entity_poly.pdbx_strand_id
1 'polypeptide(L)'
;MTTRYLMRLGKTPFDVVDPFLTLDRNLLGTNSGNLIYGAAAHKLFSTKDTEVDANYYRINAGMAAAVNDEYDGFILPLANAFRPEFEGQLLRTAQFLERLTIPFVMLSGGAQLPLDGDPAALKAMEPTVKRFARAVLNGSSALSVRGEMTADYLVSLGFKDVVVVGCPSLALHGPGHRIEVPAALEPGAPIAYNVETKDPFGGDVVEDAERHYAATYIAQEHGTLELMLWASDPYAATDQRLPLERSHPQFTGARAELFIDAYPWLDRLSAMSFSFGARAHGNIAAILAGTPAVMLTHDSRTLELARHHGIPSLVRGTDPDPTSVQELYSHADFTEFNRGHAERFETLSRFIHDNGFEHIFDPGQESALAAYEQRVEETDFQAAVRPTWIEDPPATVQRHAVLQDRESRRKKEQAELRRTTAARAAKSNDRITELGRRLDKAEKSLAEAHRRAEAAERRVATAESRAAKAEKRARSMEKKLATVARQAGDAYHRAERAVRIPTRLKEAVSRGRREG
;
A
#
# COMPACT_ATOMS: atom_id res chain seq x y z
N MET A 1 -19.67 14.45 -24.01
CA MET A 1 -18.26 14.73 -23.65
C MET A 1 -17.66 13.39 -23.28
N THR A 2 -16.47 13.09 -23.75
CA THR A 2 -15.78 11.83 -23.43
C THR A 2 -15.25 11.92 -22.00
N THR A 3 -15.60 10.97 -21.16
CA THR A 3 -15.06 10.83 -19.79
C THR A 3 -13.63 10.28 -19.86
N ARG A 4 -12.70 10.89 -19.16
CA ARG A 4 -11.29 10.47 -19.18
C ARG A 4 -10.88 9.91 -17.82
N TYR A 5 -10.38 8.68 -17.83
CA TYR A 5 -9.85 8.04 -16.62
C TYR A 5 -8.34 7.89 -16.72
N LEU A 6 -7.64 8.23 -15.63
CA LEU A 6 -6.24 7.87 -15.45
C LEU A 6 -6.14 6.55 -14.68
N MET A 7 -5.40 5.59 -15.21
CA MET A 7 -5.24 4.28 -14.58
C MET A 7 -3.78 4.03 -14.19
N ARG A 8 -3.57 3.44 -13.03
CA ARG A 8 -2.22 3.03 -12.60
C ARG A 8 -1.76 1.78 -13.36
N LEU A 9 -1.13 2.00 -14.49
CA LEU A 9 -0.57 0.97 -15.36
C LEU A 9 0.86 1.30 -15.77
N GLY A 10 1.63 0.30 -16.15
CA GLY A 10 2.94 0.48 -16.81
C GLY A 10 2.80 0.94 -18.25
N LYS A 11 1.77 0.49 -18.93
CA LYS A 11 1.33 0.91 -20.25
C LYS A 11 -0.12 0.49 -20.45
N THR A 12 -0.84 1.12 -21.40
CA THR A 12 -2.15 0.58 -21.81
C THR A 12 -1.96 -0.74 -22.57
N PRO A 13 -3.00 -1.59 -22.70
CA PRO A 13 -2.89 -2.82 -23.48
C PRO A 13 -2.53 -2.59 -24.94
N PHE A 14 -2.83 -1.41 -25.48
CA PHE A 14 -2.62 -1.03 -26.89
C PHE A 14 -1.34 -0.23 -27.15
N ASP A 15 -0.56 0.07 -26.11
CA ASP A 15 0.76 0.66 -26.26
C ASP A 15 1.76 -0.43 -26.63
N VAL A 16 1.95 -0.65 -27.92
CA VAL A 16 2.93 -1.63 -28.42
C VAL A 16 4.33 -1.04 -28.31
N VAL A 17 5.14 -1.62 -27.44
CA VAL A 17 6.49 -1.14 -27.11
C VAL A 17 7.48 -2.28 -27.31
N ASP A 18 8.66 -1.99 -27.88
CA ASP A 18 9.69 -3.00 -28.08
C ASP A 18 10.24 -3.56 -26.74
N PRO A 19 10.82 -4.78 -26.75
CA PRO A 19 11.28 -5.43 -25.53
C PRO A 19 12.38 -4.67 -24.77
N PHE A 20 13.28 -3.97 -25.47
CA PHE A 20 14.37 -3.24 -24.84
C PHE A 20 13.85 -2.01 -24.10
N LEU A 21 12.94 -1.27 -24.73
CA LEU A 21 12.31 -0.12 -24.11
C LEU A 21 11.37 -0.54 -22.97
N THR A 22 10.68 -1.67 -23.11
CA THR A 22 9.87 -2.28 -22.04
C THR A 22 10.70 -2.60 -20.80
N LEU A 23 11.88 -3.18 -20.99
CA LEU A 23 12.83 -3.44 -19.92
C LEU A 23 13.38 -2.16 -19.30
N ASP A 24 13.87 -1.22 -20.16
CA ASP A 24 14.52 0.03 -19.71
C ASP A 24 13.60 0.93 -18.90
N ARG A 25 12.34 1.04 -19.30
CA ARG A 25 11.32 1.84 -18.62
C ARG A 25 10.57 1.08 -17.52
N ASN A 26 10.88 -0.20 -17.34
CA ASN A 26 10.20 -1.11 -16.41
C ASN A 26 8.66 -1.09 -16.59
N LEU A 27 8.18 -1.23 -17.82
CA LEU A 27 6.75 -1.18 -18.14
C LEU A 27 6.00 -2.42 -17.61
N LEU A 28 6.70 -3.50 -17.29
CA LEU A 28 6.15 -4.68 -16.62
C LEU A 28 5.91 -4.46 -15.11
N GLY A 29 6.48 -3.42 -14.53
CA GLY A 29 6.52 -3.25 -13.07
C GLY A 29 7.50 -4.24 -12.42
N THR A 30 7.02 -5.40 -11.98
CA THR A 30 7.88 -6.48 -11.42
C THR A 30 7.87 -7.73 -12.30
N ASN A 31 6.76 -8.00 -12.97
CA ASN A 31 6.59 -9.15 -13.86
C ASN A 31 5.46 -8.92 -14.87
N SER A 32 5.46 -9.72 -15.93
CA SER A 32 4.47 -9.62 -17.02
C SER A 32 3.03 -9.95 -16.60
N GLY A 33 2.80 -10.58 -15.44
CA GLY A 33 1.45 -10.77 -14.89
C GLY A 33 0.68 -9.47 -14.68
N ASN A 34 1.39 -8.35 -14.47
CA ASN A 34 0.77 -7.03 -14.41
C ASN A 34 0.14 -6.61 -15.74
N LEU A 35 0.56 -7.17 -16.88
CA LEU A 35 -0.04 -6.90 -18.20
C LEU A 35 -1.45 -7.52 -18.28
N ILE A 36 -1.62 -8.76 -17.82
CA ILE A 36 -2.92 -9.44 -17.75
C ILE A 36 -3.88 -8.67 -16.82
N TYR A 37 -3.38 -8.32 -15.64
CA TYR A 37 -4.14 -7.53 -14.68
C TYR A 37 -4.51 -6.15 -15.24
N GLY A 38 -3.57 -5.50 -15.90
CA GLY A 38 -3.77 -4.21 -16.54
C GLY A 38 -4.74 -4.27 -17.71
N ALA A 39 -4.64 -5.28 -18.57
CA ALA A 39 -5.55 -5.45 -19.72
C ALA A 39 -6.99 -5.67 -19.26
N ALA A 40 -7.22 -6.51 -18.25
CA ALA A 40 -8.55 -6.73 -17.70
C ALA A 40 -9.13 -5.48 -17.05
N ALA A 41 -8.34 -4.77 -16.22
CA ALA A 41 -8.77 -3.52 -15.63
C ALA A 41 -9.06 -2.46 -16.70
N HIS A 42 -8.20 -2.30 -17.70
CA HIS A 42 -8.41 -1.37 -18.80
C HIS A 42 -9.69 -1.71 -19.57
N LYS A 43 -9.91 -2.99 -19.92
CA LYS A 43 -11.13 -3.44 -20.62
C LYS A 43 -12.37 -3.11 -19.80
N LEU A 44 -12.37 -3.41 -18.50
CA LEU A 44 -13.52 -3.12 -17.62
C LEU A 44 -13.97 -1.66 -17.70
N PHE A 45 -13.05 -0.69 -17.70
CA PHE A 45 -13.38 0.74 -17.70
C PHE A 45 -13.42 1.38 -19.09
N SER A 46 -13.25 0.60 -20.18
CA SER A 46 -13.35 1.07 -21.56
C SER A 46 -14.80 1.05 -22.05
N THR A 47 -15.67 1.83 -21.44
CA THR A 47 -17.09 1.97 -21.82
C THR A 47 -17.23 2.87 -23.06
N LYS A 48 -18.46 2.97 -23.59
CA LYS A 48 -18.76 3.68 -24.84
C LYS A 48 -18.24 5.15 -24.88
N ASP A 49 -18.29 5.82 -23.74
CA ASP A 49 -17.96 7.25 -23.65
C ASP A 49 -16.71 7.51 -22.81
N THR A 50 -15.83 6.51 -22.62
CA THR A 50 -14.62 6.65 -21.80
C THR A 50 -13.33 6.44 -22.59
N GLU A 51 -12.31 7.21 -22.21
CA GLU A 51 -10.91 7.00 -22.57
C GLU A 51 -10.11 6.68 -21.31
N VAL A 52 -9.23 5.68 -21.38
CA VAL A 52 -8.41 5.23 -20.23
C VAL A 52 -6.94 5.38 -20.57
N ASP A 53 -6.27 6.29 -19.86
CA ASP A 53 -4.85 6.56 -20.02
C ASP A 53 -4.01 5.86 -18.94
N ALA A 54 -2.80 5.42 -19.29
CA ALA A 54 -1.85 4.87 -18.34
C ALA A 54 -0.98 5.94 -17.68
N ASN A 55 -0.74 5.83 -16.38
CA ASN A 55 0.18 6.73 -15.68
C ASN A 55 1.65 6.26 -15.67
N TYR A 56 1.98 5.16 -16.34
CA TYR A 56 3.33 4.56 -16.42
C TYR A 56 3.94 4.30 -15.03
N TYR A 57 3.12 3.85 -14.06
CA TYR A 57 3.45 3.68 -12.64
C TYR A 57 3.98 4.93 -11.93
N ARG A 58 3.79 6.12 -12.51
CA ARG A 58 4.22 7.40 -11.92
C ARG A 58 3.15 7.92 -10.98
N ILE A 59 3.43 7.90 -9.69
CA ILE A 59 2.54 8.45 -8.65
C ILE A 59 3.37 9.24 -7.65
N ASN A 60 3.01 10.50 -7.48
CA ASN A 60 3.47 11.36 -6.38
C ASN A 60 2.44 12.46 -6.09
N ALA A 61 2.50 13.01 -4.89
CA ALA A 61 1.55 14.02 -4.42
C ALA A 61 1.54 15.33 -5.25
N GLY A 62 2.61 15.63 -5.99
CA GLY A 62 2.70 16.82 -6.86
C GLY A 62 1.89 16.70 -8.15
N MET A 63 1.52 15.47 -8.56
CA MET A 63 0.73 15.22 -9.77
C MET A 63 -0.78 15.42 -9.54
N ALA A 64 -1.24 15.45 -8.30
CA ALA A 64 -2.69 15.43 -8.00
C ALA A 64 -3.44 16.63 -8.61
N ALA A 65 -2.85 17.81 -8.62
CA ALA A 65 -3.50 18.99 -9.21
C ALA A 65 -3.76 18.81 -10.71
N ALA A 66 -2.75 18.39 -11.47
CA ALA A 66 -2.92 18.13 -12.91
C ALA A 66 -3.92 17.00 -13.18
N VAL A 67 -3.89 15.94 -12.36
CA VAL A 67 -4.84 14.83 -12.50
C VAL A 67 -6.28 15.28 -12.20
N ASN A 68 -6.49 16.12 -11.18
CA ASN A 68 -7.81 16.70 -10.89
C ASN A 68 -8.33 17.62 -12.02
N ASP A 69 -7.43 18.27 -12.75
CA ASP A 69 -7.80 19.20 -13.82
C ASP A 69 -8.03 18.49 -15.17
N GLU A 70 -7.36 17.36 -15.42
CA GLU A 70 -7.31 16.71 -16.73
C GLU A 70 -8.19 15.44 -16.82
N TYR A 71 -8.57 14.83 -15.69
CA TYR A 71 -9.27 13.55 -15.63
C TYR A 71 -10.57 13.63 -14.79
N ASP A 72 -11.53 12.81 -15.17
CA ASP A 72 -12.82 12.67 -14.48
C ASP A 72 -12.80 11.57 -13.41
N GLY A 73 -11.78 10.71 -13.40
CA GLY A 73 -11.63 9.65 -12.41
C GLY A 73 -10.26 9.00 -12.42
N PHE A 74 -9.91 8.35 -11.31
CA PHE A 74 -8.65 7.62 -11.16
C PHE A 74 -8.90 6.16 -10.77
N ILE A 75 -8.36 5.24 -11.57
CA ILE A 75 -8.45 3.79 -11.32
C ILE A 75 -7.11 3.31 -10.78
N LEU A 76 -7.15 2.64 -9.63
CA LEU A 76 -5.98 2.18 -8.90
C LEU A 76 -5.91 0.65 -8.81
N PRO A 77 -5.46 -0.06 -9.86
CA PRO A 77 -5.15 -1.48 -9.76
C PRO A 77 -3.96 -1.72 -8.83
N LEU A 78 -4.15 -2.56 -7.79
CA LEU A 78 -3.12 -2.84 -6.77
C LEU A 78 -3.07 -4.34 -6.42
N ALA A 79 -2.28 -5.10 -7.15
CA ALA A 79 -2.23 -6.54 -6.96
C ALA A 79 -1.63 -6.98 -5.60
N ASN A 80 -0.41 -6.60 -5.29
CA ASN A 80 0.32 -7.02 -4.09
C ASN A 80 0.95 -5.79 -3.41
N ALA A 81 0.09 -5.00 -2.75
CA ALA A 81 0.46 -3.70 -2.23
C ALA A 81 1.01 -3.74 -0.80
N PHE A 82 0.51 -4.66 0.03
CA PHE A 82 0.90 -4.73 1.44
C PHE A 82 2.07 -5.70 1.60
N ARG A 83 3.28 -5.20 1.30
CA ARG A 83 4.57 -5.87 1.49
C ARG A 83 5.68 -4.85 1.77
N PRO A 84 6.72 -5.21 2.53
CA PRO A 84 7.78 -4.27 2.93
C PRO A 84 8.46 -3.56 1.75
N GLU A 85 8.75 -4.27 0.66
CA GLU A 85 9.43 -3.70 -0.51
C GLU A 85 8.59 -2.64 -1.24
N PHE A 86 7.28 -2.63 -1.02
CA PHE A 86 6.35 -1.69 -1.64
C PHE A 86 5.92 -0.54 -0.71
N GLU A 87 6.34 -0.53 0.55
CA GLU A 87 5.91 0.45 1.55
C GLU A 87 6.12 1.91 1.09
N GLY A 88 7.29 2.22 0.54
CA GLY A 88 7.57 3.56 0.04
C GLY A 88 6.65 3.99 -1.10
N GLN A 89 6.24 3.06 -1.97
CA GLN A 89 5.28 3.32 -3.03
C GLN A 89 3.86 3.49 -2.47
N LEU A 90 3.49 2.65 -1.51
CA LEU A 90 2.20 2.72 -0.82
C LEU A 90 2.01 4.08 -0.13
N LEU A 91 3.05 4.58 0.56
CA LEU A 91 3.05 5.90 1.18
C LEU A 91 2.87 7.03 0.15
N ARG A 92 3.61 6.99 -0.97
CA ARG A 92 3.45 7.98 -2.06
C ARG A 92 2.05 7.94 -2.65
N THR A 93 1.47 6.74 -2.80
CA THR A 93 0.11 6.57 -3.30
C THR A 93 -0.91 7.15 -2.32
N ALA A 94 -0.77 6.90 -1.01
CA ALA A 94 -1.62 7.51 0.01
C ALA A 94 -1.58 9.05 -0.06
N GLN A 95 -0.38 9.64 -0.14
CA GLN A 95 -0.19 11.09 -0.26
C GLN A 95 -0.79 11.70 -1.54
N PHE A 96 -0.86 10.93 -2.61
CA PHE A 96 -1.51 11.31 -3.84
C PHE A 96 -3.04 11.26 -3.71
N LEU A 97 -3.59 10.15 -3.21
CA LEU A 97 -5.03 9.97 -3.00
C LEU A 97 -5.61 11.03 -2.04
N GLU A 98 -4.89 11.38 -0.98
CA GLU A 98 -5.27 12.45 -0.03
C GLU A 98 -5.49 13.83 -0.69
N ARG A 99 -5.05 14.02 -1.94
CA ARG A 99 -5.13 15.28 -2.70
C ARG A 99 -6.03 15.19 -3.93
N LEU A 100 -6.55 14.01 -4.23
CA LEU A 100 -7.52 13.86 -5.30
C LEU A 100 -8.87 14.46 -4.89
N THR A 101 -9.49 15.17 -5.82
CA THR A 101 -10.86 15.70 -5.69
C THR A 101 -11.83 15.04 -6.67
N ILE A 102 -11.30 14.29 -7.64
CA ILE A 102 -12.08 13.46 -8.56
C ILE A 102 -12.38 12.10 -7.94
N PRO A 103 -13.44 11.39 -8.36
CA PRO A 103 -13.72 10.01 -7.95
C PRO A 103 -12.54 9.08 -8.23
N PHE A 104 -12.33 8.10 -7.37
CA PHE A 104 -11.35 7.05 -7.63
C PHE A 104 -11.81 5.71 -7.04
N VAL A 105 -11.29 4.63 -7.61
CA VAL A 105 -11.56 3.28 -7.13
C VAL A 105 -10.25 2.48 -7.04
N MET A 106 -10.04 1.81 -5.91
CA MET A 106 -8.96 0.85 -5.75
C MET A 106 -9.45 -0.55 -6.15
N LEU A 107 -8.68 -1.25 -6.98
CA LEU A 107 -8.99 -2.63 -7.37
C LEU A 107 -8.03 -3.62 -6.70
N SER A 108 -8.60 -4.52 -5.92
CA SER A 108 -7.99 -5.79 -5.51
C SER A 108 -6.63 -5.69 -4.81
N GLY A 109 -6.54 -4.94 -3.71
CA GLY A 109 -5.35 -4.93 -2.86
C GLY A 109 -5.05 -6.31 -2.27
N GLY A 110 -3.76 -6.66 -2.12
CA GLY A 110 -3.35 -7.92 -1.52
C GLY A 110 -2.23 -7.76 -0.51
N ALA A 111 -2.25 -8.56 0.55
CA ALA A 111 -1.22 -8.66 1.57
C ALA A 111 -0.31 -9.86 1.32
N GLN A 112 0.99 -9.68 1.49
CA GLN A 112 1.96 -10.77 1.43
C GLN A 112 2.24 -11.26 2.84
N LEU A 113 1.48 -12.27 3.26
CA LEU A 113 1.58 -12.95 4.53
C LEU A 113 2.20 -14.34 4.32
N PRO A 114 2.71 -15.01 5.36
CA PRO A 114 2.97 -16.45 5.34
C PRO A 114 1.68 -17.24 5.05
N LEU A 115 1.81 -18.53 4.73
CA LEU A 115 0.66 -19.40 4.42
C LEU A 115 -0.34 -19.53 5.58
N ASP A 116 0.11 -19.42 6.82
CA ASP A 116 -0.73 -19.41 8.03
C ASP A 116 -1.45 -18.08 8.28
N GLY A 117 -1.16 -17.04 7.48
CA GLY A 117 -1.79 -15.73 7.59
C GLY A 117 -1.26 -14.85 8.71
N ASP A 118 -0.14 -15.17 9.36
CA ASP A 118 0.40 -14.38 10.47
C ASP A 118 0.69 -12.93 10.04
N PRO A 119 -0.02 -11.93 10.60
CA PRO A 119 0.17 -10.53 10.26
C PRO A 119 1.48 -9.94 10.82
N ALA A 120 2.21 -10.64 11.68
CA ALA A 120 3.45 -10.16 12.29
C ALA A 120 4.49 -9.75 11.23
N ALA A 121 4.48 -10.41 10.06
CA ALA A 121 5.34 -10.08 8.93
C ALA A 121 5.15 -8.63 8.41
N LEU A 122 3.96 -8.04 8.61
CA LEU A 122 3.61 -6.68 8.14
C LEU A 122 3.55 -5.64 9.27
N LYS A 123 3.87 -6.03 10.51
CA LYS A 123 3.75 -5.16 11.69
C LYS A 123 4.51 -3.83 11.55
N ALA A 124 5.69 -3.85 10.97
CA ALA A 124 6.51 -2.65 10.80
C ALA A 124 5.85 -1.61 9.88
N MET A 125 5.09 -2.05 8.88
CA MET A 125 4.43 -1.17 7.91
C MET A 125 2.97 -0.83 8.24
N GLU A 126 2.41 -1.33 9.35
CA GLU A 126 1.03 -1.02 9.75
C GLU A 126 0.67 0.48 9.73
N PRO A 127 1.54 1.41 10.19
CA PRO A 127 1.22 2.84 10.12
C PRO A 127 0.98 3.31 8.68
N THR A 128 1.78 2.83 7.73
CA THR A 128 1.65 3.15 6.30
C THR A 128 0.39 2.52 5.71
N VAL A 129 0.09 1.25 6.04
CA VAL A 129 -1.15 0.57 5.62
C VAL A 129 -2.38 1.30 6.15
N LYS A 130 -2.40 1.67 7.43
CA LYS A 130 -3.50 2.43 8.05
C LYS A 130 -3.71 3.79 7.38
N ARG A 131 -2.64 4.50 7.04
CA ARG A 131 -2.73 5.77 6.31
C ARG A 131 -3.31 5.57 4.92
N PHE A 132 -2.78 4.57 4.18
CA PHE A 132 -3.25 4.24 2.84
C PHE A 132 -4.74 3.83 2.85
N ALA A 133 -5.13 2.94 3.76
CA ALA A 133 -6.52 2.49 3.88
C ALA A 133 -7.49 3.67 4.16
N ARG A 134 -7.12 4.60 5.06
CA ARG A 134 -7.91 5.82 5.29
C ARG A 134 -7.98 6.69 4.03
N ALA A 135 -6.86 6.85 3.32
CA ALA A 135 -6.85 7.63 2.07
C ALA A 135 -7.78 7.03 1.01
N VAL A 136 -7.83 5.69 0.90
CA VAL A 136 -8.76 5.00 0.00
C VAL A 136 -10.21 5.22 0.44
N LEU A 137 -10.53 5.03 1.72
CA LEU A 137 -11.89 5.17 2.25
C LEU A 137 -12.42 6.61 2.25
N ASN A 138 -11.57 7.61 2.03
CA ASN A 138 -12.02 8.99 1.83
C ASN A 138 -12.66 9.22 0.44
N GLY A 139 -12.46 8.33 -0.52
CA GLY A 139 -12.99 8.50 -1.87
C GLY A 139 -13.53 7.21 -2.50
N SER A 140 -13.47 6.07 -1.80
CA SER A 140 -14.01 4.78 -2.22
C SER A 140 -14.95 4.23 -1.15
N SER A 141 -16.00 3.54 -1.56
CA SER A 141 -17.03 2.94 -0.68
C SER A 141 -16.47 1.88 0.26
N ALA A 142 -15.42 1.17 -0.18
CA ALA A 142 -14.74 0.13 0.60
C ALA A 142 -13.30 -0.08 0.11
N LEU A 143 -12.52 -0.81 0.92
CA LEU A 143 -11.23 -1.38 0.53
C LEU A 143 -11.46 -2.69 -0.22
N SER A 144 -11.28 -2.70 -1.54
CA SER A 144 -11.39 -3.95 -2.29
C SER A 144 -10.12 -4.77 -2.19
N VAL A 145 -10.26 -6.04 -1.91
CA VAL A 145 -9.14 -6.97 -1.71
C VAL A 145 -9.31 -8.25 -2.53
N ARG A 146 -8.20 -8.97 -2.69
CA ARG A 146 -8.16 -10.17 -3.54
C ARG A 146 -8.62 -11.45 -2.85
N GLY A 147 -8.67 -11.49 -1.51
CA GLY A 147 -9.06 -12.66 -0.74
C GLY A 147 -9.26 -12.36 0.73
N GLU A 148 -9.73 -13.38 1.43
CA GLU A 148 -10.16 -13.31 2.83
C GLU A 148 -8.98 -13.04 3.78
N MET A 149 -7.79 -13.59 3.50
CA MET A 149 -6.60 -13.37 4.35
C MET A 149 -6.21 -11.90 4.39
N THR A 150 -6.29 -11.20 3.25
CA THR A 150 -6.08 -9.75 3.17
C THR A 150 -7.21 -8.98 3.85
N ALA A 151 -8.46 -9.42 3.71
CA ALA A 151 -9.60 -8.81 4.41
C ALA A 151 -9.44 -8.90 5.93
N ASP A 152 -9.14 -10.09 6.45
CA ASP A 152 -8.93 -10.34 7.88
C ASP A 152 -7.78 -9.48 8.44
N TYR A 153 -6.68 -9.34 7.68
CA TYR A 153 -5.60 -8.44 8.04
C TYR A 153 -6.08 -7.00 8.20
N LEU A 154 -6.83 -6.45 7.24
CA LEU A 154 -7.34 -5.07 7.32
C LEU A 154 -8.38 -4.90 8.45
N VAL A 155 -9.24 -5.91 8.66
CA VAL A 155 -10.18 -5.93 9.79
C VAL A 155 -9.44 -5.92 11.13
N SER A 156 -8.35 -6.67 11.27
CA SER A 156 -7.50 -6.67 12.46
C SER A 156 -6.86 -5.30 12.75
N LEU A 157 -6.65 -4.48 11.70
CA LEU A 157 -6.18 -3.10 11.82
C LEU A 157 -7.30 -2.09 12.15
N GLY A 158 -8.56 -2.54 12.23
CA GLY A 158 -9.72 -1.74 12.62
C GLY A 158 -10.57 -1.23 11.44
N PHE A 159 -10.33 -1.66 10.19
CA PHE A 159 -11.14 -1.30 9.03
C PHE A 159 -12.27 -2.32 8.85
N LYS A 160 -13.51 -1.84 8.70
CA LYS A 160 -14.71 -2.70 8.52
C LYS A 160 -15.25 -2.65 7.11
N ASP A 161 -15.01 -1.57 6.39
CA ASP A 161 -15.47 -1.38 5.02
C ASP A 161 -14.45 -2.04 4.07
N VAL A 162 -14.49 -3.37 4.02
CA VAL A 162 -13.63 -4.24 3.21
C VAL A 162 -14.50 -5.17 2.39
N VAL A 163 -14.24 -5.27 1.10
CA VAL A 163 -14.93 -6.17 0.18
C VAL A 163 -13.94 -7.06 -0.56
N VAL A 164 -14.22 -8.36 -0.58
CA VAL A 164 -13.40 -9.32 -1.34
C VAL A 164 -13.95 -9.40 -2.77
N VAL A 165 -13.19 -8.87 -3.72
CA VAL A 165 -13.55 -8.86 -5.16
C VAL A 165 -12.71 -9.85 -5.97
N GLY A 166 -11.72 -10.50 -5.36
CA GLY A 166 -10.81 -11.39 -6.06
C GLY A 166 -9.82 -10.66 -6.98
N CYS A 167 -9.38 -11.33 -8.03
CA CYS A 167 -8.49 -10.76 -9.04
C CYS A 167 -9.31 -10.25 -10.24
N PRO A 168 -9.31 -8.94 -10.53
CA PRO A 168 -9.99 -8.38 -11.70
C PRO A 168 -9.54 -8.95 -13.04
N SER A 169 -8.36 -9.60 -13.11
CA SER A 169 -7.91 -10.30 -14.32
C SER A 169 -8.95 -11.29 -14.83
N LEU A 170 -9.60 -12.02 -13.93
CA LEU A 170 -10.60 -13.03 -14.27
C LEU A 170 -11.92 -12.44 -14.82
N ALA A 171 -12.09 -11.11 -14.73
CA ALA A 171 -13.22 -10.43 -15.37
C ALA A 171 -12.98 -10.07 -16.85
N LEU A 172 -11.82 -10.39 -17.43
CA LEU A 172 -11.46 -10.03 -18.82
C LEU A 172 -12.51 -10.46 -19.86
N HIS A 173 -13.16 -11.61 -19.65
CA HIS A 173 -14.18 -12.18 -20.53
C HIS A 173 -15.62 -12.05 -19.98
N GLY A 174 -15.79 -11.28 -18.90
CA GLY A 174 -17.09 -11.08 -18.25
C GLY A 174 -17.58 -12.31 -17.46
N PRO A 175 -18.88 -12.32 -17.08
CA PRO A 175 -19.43 -13.33 -16.16
C PRO A 175 -19.59 -14.73 -16.75
N GLY A 176 -19.56 -14.87 -18.07
CA GLY A 176 -19.81 -16.13 -18.77
C GLY A 176 -18.60 -17.04 -18.95
N HIS A 177 -17.42 -16.63 -18.49
CA HIS A 177 -16.19 -17.40 -18.71
C HIS A 177 -16.20 -18.74 -17.97
N ARG A 178 -15.83 -19.81 -18.68
CA ARG A 178 -15.82 -21.19 -18.15
C ARG A 178 -14.61 -21.95 -18.68
N ILE A 179 -14.16 -22.93 -17.90
CA ILE A 179 -13.07 -23.83 -18.27
C ILE A 179 -13.60 -25.24 -18.45
N GLU A 180 -13.31 -25.81 -19.59
CA GLU A 180 -13.56 -27.22 -19.89
C GLU A 180 -12.25 -28.01 -19.70
N VAL A 181 -12.32 -29.11 -18.98
CA VAL A 181 -11.17 -29.96 -18.71
C VAL A 181 -11.33 -31.26 -19.47
N PRO A 182 -10.49 -31.55 -20.46
CA PRO A 182 -10.50 -32.86 -21.15
C PRO A 182 -10.30 -34.01 -20.16
N ALA A 183 -10.90 -35.16 -20.42
CA ALA A 183 -10.85 -36.31 -19.52
C ALA A 183 -9.43 -36.89 -19.34
N ALA A 184 -8.52 -36.64 -20.29
CA ALA A 184 -7.15 -37.08 -20.24
C ALA A 184 -6.22 -36.05 -20.90
N LEU A 185 -5.00 -35.95 -20.38
CA LEU A 185 -3.90 -35.22 -21.01
C LEU A 185 -3.04 -36.22 -21.79
N GLU A 186 -2.96 -36.04 -23.11
CA GLU A 186 -2.22 -36.97 -23.98
C GLU A 186 -0.70 -36.84 -23.79
N PRO A 187 0.06 -37.93 -23.82
CA PRO A 187 1.52 -37.89 -23.83
C PRO A 187 2.04 -37.02 -24.99
N GLY A 188 3.04 -36.19 -24.74
CA GLY A 188 3.60 -35.28 -25.75
C GLY A 188 2.74 -34.06 -26.07
N ALA A 189 1.57 -33.87 -25.41
CA ALA A 189 0.72 -32.70 -25.60
C ALA A 189 1.48 -31.39 -25.34
N PRO A 190 1.13 -30.28 -26.03
CA PRO A 190 1.71 -28.99 -25.73
C PRO A 190 1.22 -28.50 -24.36
N ILE A 191 2.15 -28.21 -23.47
CA ILE A 191 1.85 -27.68 -22.14
C ILE A 191 2.70 -26.47 -21.84
N ALA A 192 2.19 -25.58 -20.99
CA ALA A 192 2.94 -24.44 -20.49
C ALA A 192 3.25 -24.60 -19.01
N TYR A 193 4.37 -24.06 -18.57
CA TYR A 193 4.64 -23.95 -17.14
C TYR A 193 5.31 -22.63 -16.79
N ASN A 194 5.22 -22.25 -15.52
CA ASN A 194 5.85 -21.06 -14.97
C ASN A 194 6.45 -21.36 -13.60
N VAL A 195 7.52 -20.66 -13.23
CA VAL A 195 8.25 -20.90 -11.98
C VAL A 195 8.41 -19.62 -11.17
N GLU A 196 8.50 -19.77 -9.84
CA GLU A 196 8.93 -18.71 -8.94
C GLU A 196 10.47 -18.72 -8.86
N THR A 197 11.09 -17.58 -9.16
CA THR A 197 12.56 -17.48 -9.23
C THR A 197 13.23 -17.33 -7.87
N LYS A 198 12.49 -16.87 -6.86
CA LYS A 198 13.03 -16.62 -5.51
C LYS A 198 12.82 -17.80 -4.56
N ASP A 199 11.81 -18.57 -4.80
CA ASP A 199 11.43 -19.73 -3.99
C ASP A 199 11.00 -20.88 -4.91
N PRO A 200 11.96 -21.64 -5.47
CA PRO A 200 11.69 -22.69 -6.42
C PRO A 200 10.79 -23.78 -5.82
N PHE A 201 9.71 -24.10 -6.52
CA PHE A 201 8.77 -25.14 -6.15
C PHE A 201 8.33 -25.90 -7.40
N GLY A 202 8.26 -27.23 -7.32
CA GLY A 202 7.81 -28.08 -8.41
C GLY A 202 8.91 -28.52 -9.38
N GLY A 203 10.17 -28.65 -8.93
CA GLY A 203 11.29 -29.10 -9.78
C GLY A 203 11.08 -30.46 -10.43
N ASP A 204 10.52 -31.45 -9.70
CA ASP A 204 10.26 -32.79 -10.23
C ASP A 204 9.21 -32.77 -11.34
N VAL A 205 8.11 -32.02 -11.17
CA VAL A 205 7.08 -31.92 -12.20
C VAL A 205 7.54 -31.12 -13.42
N VAL A 206 8.45 -30.14 -13.24
CA VAL A 206 9.08 -29.43 -14.37
C VAL A 206 9.97 -30.38 -15.16
N GLU A 207 10.79 -31.19 -14.49
CA GLU A 207 11.64 -32.21 -15.16
C GLU A 207 10.79 -33.25 -15.91
N ASP A 208 9.68 -33.72 -15.31
CA ASP A 208 8.73 -34.63 -15.96
C ASP A 208 8.09 -33.97 -17.19
N ALA A 209 7.67 -32.71 -17.08
CA ALA A 209 7.09 -31.93 -18.16
C ALA A 209 8.06 -31.82 -19.36
N GLU A 210 9.30 -31.46 -19.11
CA GLU A 210 10.32 -31.30 -20.15
C GLU A 210 10.70 -32.62 -20.82
N ARG A 211 10.58 -33.75 -20.11
CA ARG A 211 10.94 -35.08 -20.57
C ARG A 211 9.82 -35.74 -21.39
N HIS A 212 8.57 -35.52 -21.03
CA HIS A 212 7.45 -36.29 -21.55
C HIS A 212 6.43 -35.49 -22.37
N TYR A 213 6.55 -34.14 -22.38
CA TYR A 213 5.59 -33.24 -23.04
C TYR A 213 6.29 -32.22 -23.94
N ALA A 214 5.51 -31.60 -24.85
CA ALA A 214 5.98 -30.42 -25.59
C ALA A 214 5.90 -29.18 -24.66
N ALA A 215 6.75 -29.16 -23.64
CA ALA A 215 6.75 -28.18 -22.58
C ALA A 215 7.36 -26.85 -23.01
N THR A 216 6.66 -25.74 -22.76
CA THR A 216 7.11 -24.37 -22.97
C THR A 216 7.19 -23.66 -21.62
N TYR A 217 8.35 -23.11 -21.31
CA TYR A 217 8.51 -22.23 -20.16
C TYR A 217 8.00 -20.83 -20.49
N ILE A 218 6.93 -20.39 -19.82
CA ILE A 218 6.43 -19.02 -19.93
C ILE A 218 7.03 -18.18 -18.81
N ALA A 219 8.10 -17.47 -19.16
CA ALA A 219 8.79 -16.59 -18.23
C ALA A 219 7.99 -15.31 -17.98
N GLN A 220 8.09 -14.76 -16.77
CA GLN A 220 7.31 -13.56 -16.37
C GLN A 220 8.16 -12.46 -15.75
N GLU A 221 9.33 -12.79 -15.20
CA GLU A 221 10.11 -11.88 -14.40
C GLU A 221 10.87 -10.84 -15.23
N HIS A 222 10.96 -9.63 -14.71
CA HIS A 222 11.78 -8.58 -15.29
C HIS A 222 13.25 -9.02 -15.46
N GLY A 223 13.79 -9.75 -14.48
CA GLY A 223 15.13 -10.30 -14.57
C GLY A 223 15.28 -11.37 -15.66
N THR A 224 14.24 -12.19 -15.91
CA THR A 224 14.27 -13.17 -17.01
C THR A 224 14.19 -12.48 -18.37
N LEU A 225 13.46 -11.36 -18.49
CA LEU A 225 13.51 -10.53 -19.70
C LEU A 225 14.93 -9.99 -19.93
N GLU A 226 15.60 -9.53 -18.86
CA GLU A 226 17.00 -9.11 -18.92
C GLU A 226 17.92 -10.26 -19.35
N LEU A 227 17.74 -11.47 -18.78
CA LEU A 227 18.47 -12.65 -19.19
C LEU A 227 18.27 -12.95 -20.68
N MET A 228 17.02 -12.98 -21.16
CA MET A 228 16.71 -13.28 -22.56
C MET A 228 17.29 -12.24 -23.54
N LEU A 229 17.27 -10.97 -23.20
CA LEU A 229 17.76 -9.89 -24.05
C LEU A 229 19.30 -9.74 -24.02
N TRP A 230 19.91 -9.96 -22.85
CA TRP A 230 21.31 -9.60 -22.61
C TRP A 230 22.22 -10.80 -22.30
N ALA A 231 21.68 -12.00 -22.22
CA ALA A 231 22.40 -13.20 -21.78
C ALA A 231 23.07 -13.03 -20.39
N SER A 232 22.46 -12.22 -19.50
CA SER A 232 22.90 -12.05 -18.12
C SER A 232 22.13 -13.01 -17.21
N ASP A 233 22.79 -13.65 -16.25
CA ASP A 233 22.14 -14.54 -15.28
C ASP A 233 21.80 -13.73 -14.01
N PRO A 234 20.56 -13.22 -13.84
CA PRO A 234 20.18 -12.38 -12.72
C PRO A 234 19.89 -13.18 -11.44
N TYR A 235 19.79 -14.50 -11.57
CA TYR A 235 19.45 -15.41 -10.49
C TYR A 235 20.57 -16.43 -10.30
N ALA A 236 20.79 -16.85 -9.05
CA ALA A 236 21.59 -18.04 -8.78
C ALA A 236 20.68 -19.26 -8.90
N ALA A 237 21.08 -20.26 -9.68
CA ALA A 237 20.36 -21.52 -9.76
C ALA A 237 20.43 -22.25 -8.41
N THR A 238 19.30 -22.29 -7.71
CA THR A 238 19.12 -23.07 -6.48
C THR A 238 18.66 -24.50 -6.80
N ASP A 239 18.05 -24.70 -7.96
CA ASP A 239 17.65 -25.99 -8.50
C ASP A 239 17.87 -25.98 -10.01
N GLN A 240 18.73 -26.89 -10.50
CA GLN A 240 19.10 -26.97 -11.93
C GLN A 240 17.98 -27.51 -12.83
N ARG A 241 16.92 -28.07 -12.24
CA ARG A 241 15.70 -28.51 -12.97
C ARG A 241 14.84 -27.34 -13.40
N LEU A 242 15.08 -26.15 -12.85
CA LEU A 242 14.28 -24.95 -13.12
C LEU A 242 15.03 -24.00 -14.06
N PRO A 243 14.32 -23.34 -15.01
CA PRO A 243 14.93 -22.46 -16.01
C PRO A 243 15.30 -21.10 -15.39
N LEU A 244 16.32 -21.06 -14.55
CA LEU A 244 16.81 -19.86 -13.86
C LEU A 244 18.07 -19.27 -14.49
N GLU A 245 18.84 -20.07 -15.25
CA GLU A 245 20.09 -19.66 -15.88
C GLU A 245 20.04 -19.89 -17.39
N ARG A 246 20.81 -19.11 -18.16
CA ARG A 246 20.87 -19.16 -19.63
C ARG A 246 21.30 -20.51 -20.19
N SER A 247 22.03 -21.32 -19.40
CA SER A 247 22.49 -22.68 -19.78
C SER A 247 21.37 -23.71 -19.77
N HIS A 248 20.23 -23.43 -19.17
CA HIS A 248 19.11 -24.36 -19.07
C HIS A 248 18.55 -24.74 -20.47
N PRO A 249 18.15 -26.01 -20.69
CA PRO A 249 17.65 -26.47 -21.98
C PRO A 249 16.49 -25.69 -22.58
N GLN A 250 15.64 -25.12 -21.76
CA GLN A 250 14.51 -24.27 -22.22
C GLN A 250 15.00 -23.01 -22.94
N PHE A 251 16.05 -22.37 -22.45
CA PHE A 251 16.65 -21.21 -23.09
C PHE A 251 17.47 -21.61 -24.32
N THR A 252 18.34 -22.60 -24.20
CA THR A 252 19.23 -23.04 -25.31
C THR A 252 18.46 -23.73 -26.43
N GLY A 253 17.30 -24.33 -26.14
CA GLY A 253 16.41 -24.99 -27.10
C GLY A 253 15.28 -24.07 -27.64
N ALA A 254 15.31 -22.76 -27.38
CA ALA A 254 14.29 -21.79 -27.82
C ALA A 254 12.85 -22.12 -27.37
N ARG A 255 12.69 -22.78 -26.23
CA ARG A 255 11.38 -23.15 -25.66
C ARG A 255 10.97 -22.28 -24.48
N ALA A 256 11.78 -21.26 -24.16
CA ALA A 256 11.42 -20.22 -23.21
C ALA A 256 10.84 -19.03 -23.96
N GLU A 257 9.67 -18.59 -23.54
CA GLU A 257 8.92 -17.45 -24.10
C GLU A 257 8.58 -16.47 -22.98
N LEU A 258 8.67 -15.15 -23.27
CA LEU A 258 8.20 -14.10 -22.38
C LEU A 258 7.36 -13.10 -23.19
N PHE A 259 6.17 -12.79 -22.67
CA PHE A 259 5.27 -11.86 -23.33
C PHE A 259 5.34 -10.48 -22.67
N ILE A 260 5.40 -9.46 -23.51
CA ILE A 260 5.36 -8.04 -23.11
C ILE A 260 4.04 -7.37 -23.46
N ASP A 261 3.11 -8.12 -24.05
CA ASP A 261 1.72 -7.76 -24.32
C ASP A 261 0.81 -8.90 -23.83
N ALA A 262 -0.39 -8.53 -23.34
CA ALA A 262 -1.31 -9.50 -22.72
C ALA A 262 -1.93 -10.46 -23.76
N TYR A 263 -2.43 -9.94 -24.86
CA TYR A 263 -3.23 -10.72 -25.83
C TYR A 263 -2.42 -11.79 -26.56
N PRO A 264 -1.21 -11.55 -27.06
CA PRO A 264 -0.36 -12.63 -27.62
C PRO A 264 -0.03 -13.73 -26.60
N TRP A 265 0.03 -13.39 -25.33
CA TRP A 265 0.21 -14.37 -24.27
C TRP A 265 -1.02 -15.28 -24.12
N LEU A 266 -2.22 -14.71 -24.11
CA LEU A 266 -3.46 -15.47 -24.08
C LEU A 266 -3.63 -16.34 -25.33
N ASP A 267 -3.36 -15.79 -26.52
CA ASP A 267 -3.41 -16.54 -27.78
C ASP A 267 -2.45 -17.73 -27.75
N ARG A 268 -1.20 -17.53 -27.29
CA ARG A 268 -0.24 -18.62 -27.13
C ARG A 268 -0.71 -19.71 -26.18
N LEU A 269 -1.33 -19.33 -25.08
CA LEU A 269 -1.82 -20.28 -24.07
C LEU A 269 -3.06 -21.02 -24.55
N SER A 270 -3.91 -20.44 -25.39
CA SER A 270 -5.09 -21.11 -25.96
C SER A 270 -4.74 -22.35 -26.81
N ALA A 271 -3.52 -22.40 -27.34
CA ALA A 271 -2.97 -23.54 -28.05
C ALA A 271 -2.37 -24.64 -27.14
N MET A 272 -2.38 -24.45 -25.81
CA MET A 272 -1.87 -25.42 -24.84
C MET A 272 -2.98 -26.31 -24.31
N SER A 273 -2.65 -27.56 -24.02
CA SER A 273 -3.59 -28.53 -23.43
C SER A 273 -3.67 -28.42 -21.91
N PHE A 274 -2.61 -27.89 -21.27
CA PHE A 274 -2.51 -27.74 -19.83
C PHE A 274 -1.46 -26.69 -19.46
N SER A 275 -1.65 -26.06 -18.30
CA SER A 275 -0.66 -25.16 -17.70
C SER A 275 -0.48 -25.43 -16.21
N PHE A 276 0.71 -25.16 -15.66
CA PHE A 276 0.92 -25.23 -14.22
C PHE A 276 2.05 -24.28 -13.77
N GLY A 277 2.10 -24.02 -12.47
CA GLY A 277 3.25 -23.34 -11.88
C GLY A 277 2.93 -22.45 -10.68
N ALA A 278 3.98 -21.82 -10.16
CA ALA A 278 3.92 -21.05 -8.92
C ALA A 278 3.54 -19.57 -9.11
N ARG A 279 3.44 -19.09 -10.38
CA ARG A 279 3.06 -17.71 -10.68
C ARG A 279 1.55 -17.58 -10.89
N ALA A 280 0.86 -16.86 -9.98
CA ALA A 280 -0.59 -16.71 -10.03
C ALA A 280 -1.08 -16.23 -11.42
N HIS A 281 -0.51 -15.15 -11.97
CA HIS A 281 -0.97 -14.62 -13.26
C HIS A 281 -0.58 -15.47 -14.46
N GLY A 282 0.45 -16.32 -14.36
CA GLY A 282 0.75 -17.32 -15.39
C GLY A 282 -0.38 -18.34 -15.52
N ASN A 283 -0.89 -18.83 -14.40
CA ASN A 283 -2.02 -19.75 -14.38
C ASN A 283 -3.35 -19.03 -14.69
N ILE A 284 -3.55 -17.78 -14.21
CA ILE A 284 -4.71 -16.96 -14.57
C ILE A 284 -4.75 -16.70 -16.09
N ALA A 285 -3.60 -16.41 -16.71
CA ALA A 285 -3.53 -16.23 -18.15
C ALA A 285 -3.96 -17.49 -18.91
N ALA A 286 -3.54 -18.69 -18.45
CA ALA A 286 -3.99 -19.95 -19.02
C ALA A 286 -5.50 -20.14 -18.86
N ILE A 287 -6.04 -19.87 -17.68
CA ILE A 287 -7.48 -19.91 -17.41
C ILE A 287 -8.22 -18.96 -18.36
N LEU A 288 -7.75 -17.71 -18.52
CA LEU A 288 -8.35 -16.75 -19.45
C LEU A 288 -8.26 -17.19 -20.92
N ALA A 289 -7.24 -17.95 -21.28
CA ALA A 289 -7.12 -18.55 -22.60
C ALA A 289 -8.01 -19.78 -22.81
N GLY A 290 -8.76 -20.23 -21.80
CA GLY A 290 -9.56 -21.45 -21.83
C GLY A 290 -8.78 -22.72 -21.51
N THR A 291 -7.50 -22.60 -21.15
CA THR A 291 -6.60 -23.72 -20.87
C THR A 291 -6.66 -24.11 -19.39
N PRO A 292 -6.94 -25.38 -19.05
CA PRO A 292 -6.91 -25.84 -17.66
C PRO A 292 -5.53 -25.57 -17.03
N ALA A 293 -5.55 -25.09 -15.77
CA ALA A 293 -4.31 -24.83 -15.06
C ALA A 293 -4.37 -25.25 -13.60
N VAL A 294 -3.25 -25.69 -13.03
CA VAL A 294 -3.09 -25.97 -11.59
C VAL A 294 -2.03 -25.06 -10.99
N MET A 295 -2.41 -24.35 -9.93
CA MET A 295 -1.53 -23.40 -9.26
C MET A 295 -0.74 -24.07 -8.16
N LEU A 296 0.59 -23.90 -8.15
CA LEU A 296 1.48 -24.30 -7.08
C LEU A 296 1.60 -23.15 -6.08
N THR A 297 0.81 -23.20 -5.01
CA THR A 297 0.74 -22.09 -4.04
C THR A 297 1.82 -22.20 -2.98
N HIS A 298 2.56 -21.12 -2.76
CA HIS A 298 3.69 -21.06 -1.83
C HIS A 298 3.60 -19.91 -0.81
N ASP A 299 2.64 -19.00 -0.98
CA ASP A 299 2.38 -17.89 -0.06
C ASP A 299 0.87 -17.54 0.01
N SER A 300 0.52 -16.65 0.94
CA SER A 300 -0.87 -16.23 1.15
C SER A 300 -1.52 -15.64 -0.10
N ARG A 301 -0.78 -14.95 -0.95
CA ARG A 301 -1.29 -14.27 -2.15
C ARG A 301 -1.84 -15.26 -3.19
N THR A 302 -1.07 -16.31 -3.45
CA THR A 302 -1.45 -17.37 -4.38
C THR A 302 -2.57 -18.22 -3.79
N LEU A 303 -2.49 -18.51 -2.49
CA LEU A 303 -3.47 -19.31 -1.76
C LEU A 303 -4.85 -18.62 -1.69
N GLU A 304 -4.89 -17.34 -1.27
CA GLU A 304 -6.17 -16.61 -1.17
C GLU A 304 -6.85 -16.43 -2.53
N LEU A 305 -6.08 -16.22 -3.62
CA LEU A 305 -6.61 -16.16 -4.98
C LEU A 305 -7.18 -17.50 -5.44
N ALA A 306 -6.45 -18.61 -5.23
CA ALA A 306 -6.90 -19.93 -5.58
C ALA A 306 -8.20 -20.29 -4.84
N ARG A 307 -8.24 -20.06 -3.53
CA ARG A 307 -9.43 -20.33 -2.69
C ARG A 307 -10.62 -19.46 -3.09
N HIS A 308 -10.43 -18.15 -3.22
CA HIS A 308 -11.52 -17.23 -3.56
C HIS A 308 -12.15 -17.55 -4.92
N HIS A 309 -11.32 -17.84 -5.92
CA HIS A 309 -11.82 -18.10 -7.28
C HIS A 309 -12.16 -19.58 -7.56
N GLY A 310 -11.84 -20.50 -6.65
CA GLY A 310 -11.99 -21.94 -6.88
C GLY A 310 -11.04 -22.45 -7.96
N ILE A 311 -9.82 -21.89 -8.03
CA ILE A 311 -8.77 -22.35 -8.95
C ILE A 311 -8.11 -23.59 -8.37
N PRO A 312 -7.96 -24.68 -9.15
CA PRO A 312 -7.23 -25.87 -8.73
C PRO A 312 -5.83 -25.54 -8.28
N SER A 313 -5.43 -26.01 -7.09
CA SER A 313 -4.12 -25.69 -6.53
C SER A 313 -3.60 -26.75 -5.59
N LEU A 314 -2.26 -26.87 -5.52
CA LEU A 314 -1.53 -27.59 -4.47
C LEU A 314 -0.80 -26.59 -3.58
N VAL A 315 -0.85 -26.81 -2.27
CA VAL A 315 -0.28 -25.91 -1.25
C VAL A 315 1.03 -26.47 -0.74
N ARG A 316 2.13 -25.78 -0.96
CA ARG A 316 3.46 -26.17 -0.50
C ARG A 316 3.49 -26.46 1.00
N GLY A 317 4.07 -27.61 1.36
CA GLY A 317 4.19 -28.04 2.75
C GLY A 317 2.88 -28.51 3.41
N THR A 318 1.76 -28.46 2.69
CA THR A 318 0.47 -29.03 3.13
C THR A 318 0.11 -30.23 2.27
N ASP A 319 0.16 -30.05 0.95
CA ASP A 319 -0.06 -31.14 0.00
C ASP A 319 1.28 -31.80 -0.37
N PRO A 320 1.28 -33.07 -0.82
CA PRO A 320 2.47 -33.71 -1.37
C PRO A 320 3.02 -32.90 -2.56
N ASP A 321 4.35 -32.81 -2.67
CA ASP A 321 4.96 -32.20 -3.84
C ASP A 321 4.67 -33.07 -5.08
N PRO A 322 4.13 -32.49 -6.17
CA PRO A 322 3.80 -33.25 -7.37
C PRO A 322 5.06 -33.75 -8.07
N THR A 323 5.06 -35.02 -8.48
CA THR A 323 6.22 -35.66 -9.13
C THR A 323 6.05 -35.81 -10.64
N SER A 324 4.82 -35.70 -11.16
CA SER A 324 4.53 -35.79 -12.58
C SER A 324 3.41 -34.84 -13.02
N VAL A 325 3.42 -34.49 -14.30
CA VAL A 325 2.36 -33.70 -14.93
C VAL A 325 1.02 -34.43 -14.88
N GLN A 326 1.01 -35.75 -15.04
CA GLN A 326 -0.22 -36.54 -15.01
C GLN A 326 -0.88 -36.52 -13.61
N GLU A 327 -0.07 -36.63 -12.55
CA GLU A 327 -0.54 -36.48 -11.19
C GLU A 327 -1.14 -35.07 -11.00
N LEU A 328 -0.40 -34.02 -11.40
CA LEU A 328 -0.87 -32.65 -11.29
C LEU A 328 -2.14 -32.39 -12.11
N TYR A 329 -2.23 -32.94 -13.32
CA TYR A 329 -3.44 -32.81 -14.14
C TYR A 329 -4.69 -33.44 -13.49
N SER A 330 -4.52 -34.50 -12.70
CA SER A 330 -5.63 -35.12 -11.98
C SER A 330 -6.29 -34.19 -10.95
N HIS A 331 -5.60 -33.13 -10.53
CA HIS A 331 -6.13 -32.06 -9.66
C HIS A 331 -6.84 -30.94 -10.42
N ALA A 332 -6.87 -30.95 -11.77
CA ALA A 332 -7.46 -29.89 -12.58
C ALA A 332 -9.01 -29.95 -12.57
N ASP A 333 -9.62 -29.77 -11.39
CA ASP A 333 -11.09 -29.69 -11.23
C ASP A 333 -11.57 -28.23 -11.20
N PHE A 334 -12.22 -27.80 -12.27
CA PHE A 334 -12.76 -26.44 -12.41
C PHE A 334 -14.25 -26.32 -12.04
N THR A 335 -14.84 -27.33 -11.40
CA THR A 335 -16.25 -27.31 -11.00
C THR A 335 -16.59 -26.11 -10.13
N GLU A 336 -15.77 -25.82 -9.12
CA GLU A 336 -15.96 -24.70 -8.19
C GLU A 336 -15.72 -23.34 -8.86
N PHE A 337 -14.70 -23.24 -9.71
CA PHE A 337 -14.45 -22.05 -10.52
C PHE A 337 -15.68 -21.74 -11.38
N ASN A 338 -16.12 -22.70 -12.18
CA ASN A 338 -17.24 -22.55 -13.12
C ASN A 338 -18.57 -22.24 -12.44
N ARG A 339 -18.80 -22.81 -11.24
CA ARG A 339 -20.01 -22.58 -10.46
C ARG A 339 -20.09 -21.16 -9.92
N GLY A 340 -18.99 -20.65 -9.39
CA GLY A 340 -18.98 -19.38 -8.64
C GLY A 340 -18.49 -18.19 -9.43
N HIS A 341 -18.03 -18.35 -10.69
CA HIS A 341 -17.40 -17.25 -11.44
C HIS A 341 -18.35 -16.07 -11.67
N ALA A 342 -19.60 -16.34 -12.09
CA ALA A 342 -20.60 -15.30 -12.33
C ALA A 342 -20.94 -14.49 -11.06
N GLU A 343 -21.04 -15.14 -9.89
CA GLU A 343 -21.32 -14.49 -8.61
C GLU A 343 -20.15 -13.59 -8.17
N ARG A 344 -18.90 -14.07 -8.35
CA ARG A 344 -17.70 -13.29 -8.07
C ARG A 344 -17.57 -12.08 -9.00
N PHE A 345 -17.92 -12.24 -10.28
CA PHE A 345 -18.02 -11.12 -11.21
C PHE A 345 -19.07 -10.09 -10.77
N GLU A 346 -20.26 -10.53 -10.35
CA GLU A 346 -21.32 -9.66 -9.85
C GLU A 346 -20.89 -8.88 -8.60
N THR A 347 -20.09 -9.48 -7.72
CA THR A 347 -19.51 -8.79 -6.55
C THR A 347 -18.55 -7.68 -6.97
N LEU A 348 -17.69 -7.92 -7.96
CA LEU A 348 -16.80 -6.90 -8.54
C LEU A 348 -17.61 -5.81 -9.23
N SER A 349 -18.63 -6.17 -10.05
CA SER A 349 -19.52 -5.24 -10.75
C SER A 349 -20.20 -4.29 -9.77
N ARG A 350 -20.83 -4.84 -8.73
CA ARG A 350 -21.48 -4.04 -7.67
C ARG A 350 -20.50 -3.09 -7.00
N PHE A 351 -19.31 -3.55 -6.66
CA PHE A 351 -18.28 -2.69 -6.08
C PHE A 351 -17.88 -1.53 -7.00
N ILE A 352 -17.77 -1.77 -8.31
CA ILE A 352 -17.49 -0.71 -9.31
C ILE A 352 -18.63 0.32 -9.32
N HIS A 353 -19.89 -0.13 -9.36
CA HIS A 353 -21.08 0.73 -9.34
C HIS A 353 -21.20 1.52 -8.02
N ASP A 354 -20.95 0.90 -6.87
CA ASP A 354 -20.98 1.55 -5.55
C ASP A 354 -19.96 2.69 -5.43
N ASN A 355 -18.96 2.70 -6.31
CA ASN A 355 -17.96 3.78 -6.43
C ASN A 355 -18.28 4.78 -7.55
N GLY A 356 -19.45 4.67 -8.20
CA GLY A 356 -19.91 5.60 -9.24
C GLY A 356 -19.27 5.41 -10.62
N PHE A 357 -18.70 4.22 -10.88
CA PHE A 357 -18.17 3.86 -12.18
C PHE A 357 -19.06 2.85 -12.89
N GLU A 358 -19.02 2.85 -14.22
CA GLU A 358 -19.62 1.82 -15.08
C GLU A 358 -18.53 0.91 -15.63
N HIS A 359 -18.93 -0.26 -16.15
CA HIS A 359 -18.00 -1.17 -16.81
C HIS A 359 -18.52 -1.67 -18.17
N ILE A 360 -17.60 -2.15 -19.01
CA ILE A 360 -17.86 -2.52 -20.40
C ILE A 360 -18.89 -3.67 -20.57
N PHE A 361 -19.18 -4.44 -19.52
CA PHE A 361 -20.17 -5.52 -19.51
C PHE A 361 -21.53 -5.07 -18.99
N ASP A 362 -21.74 -3.78 -18.73
CA ASP A 362 -23.05 -3.25 -18.34
C ASP A 362 -24.03 -3.28 -19.53
N PRO A 363 -25.33 -3.39 -19.28
CA PRO A 363 -26.33 -3.28 -20.32
C PRO A 363 -26.21 -1.98 -21.12
N GLY A 364 -26.17 -2.07 -22.44
CA GLY A 364 -26.00 -0.93 -23.35
C GLY A 364 -24.55 -0.64 -23.75
N GLN A 365 -23.60 -1.43 -23.25
CA GLN A 365 -22.16 -1.31 -23.58
C GLN A 365 -21.72 -2.30 -24.68
N GLU A 366 -22.63 -3.03 -25.36
CA GLU A 366 -22.31 -4.07 -26.33
C GLU A 366 -21.50 -3.54 -27.52
N SER A 367 -21.74 -2.29 -27.92
CA SER A 367 -20.97 -1.64 -28.99
C SER A 367 -19.55 -1.28 -28.55
N ALA A 368 -19.36 -0.90 -27.30
CA ALA A 368 -18.04 -0.62 -26.74
C ALA A 368 -17.23 -1.92 -26.61
N LEU A 369 -17.87 -2.99 -26.14
CA LEU A 369 -17.24 -4.31 -26.05
C LEU A 369 -16.78 -4.79 -27.43
N ALA A 370 -17.66 -4.73 -28.44
CA ALA A 370 -17.32 -5.12 -29.81
C ALA A 370 -16.17 -4.27 -30.39
N ALA A 371 -16.20 -2.96 -30.16
CA ALA A 371 -15.13 -2.05 -30.61
C ALA A 371 -13.79 -2.33 -29.89
N TYR A 372 -13.85 -2.69 -28.61
CA TYR A 372 -12.64 -3.07 -27.86
C TYR A 372 -12.04 -4.37 -28.42
N GLU A 373 -12.85 -5.37 -28.68
CA GLU A 373 -12.42 -6.67 -29.23
C GLU A 373 -11.88 -6.50 -30.66
N GLN A 374 -12.54 -5.71 -31.48
CA GLN A 374 -12.02 -5.37 -32.80
C GLN A 374 -10.65 -4.67 -32.72
N ARG A 375 -10.47 -3.74 -31.77
CA ARG A 375 -9.17 -3.09 -31.55
C ARG A 375 -8.09 -4.07 -31.14
N VAL A 376 -8.43 -5.11 -30.35
CA VAL A 376 -7.49 -6.19 -30.02
C VAL A 376 -7.07 -6.94 -31.27
N GLU A 377 -8.01 -7.29 -32.17
CA GLU A 377 -7.72 -8.00 -33.41
C GLU A 377 -6.88 -7.18 -34.39
N GLU A 378 -7.11 -5.87 -34.46
CA GLU A 378 -6.40 -4.94 -35.36
C GLU A 378 -5.02 -4.51 -34.85
N THR A 379 -4.71 -4.73 -33.57
CA THR A 379 -3.44 -4.29 -32.99
C THR A 379 -2.31 -5.27 -33.31
N ASP A 380 -1.26 -4.77 -33.98
CA ASP A 380 -0.04 -5.53 -34.27
C ASP A 380 0.85 -5.64 -33.02
N PHE A 381 0.50 -6.55 -32.13
CA PHE A 381 1.21 -6.78 -30.88
C PHE A 381 2.59 -7.40 -31.09
N GLN A 382 3.49 -7.20 -30.12
CA GLN A 382 4.82 -7.83 -30.13
C GLN A 382 4.69 -9.35 -29.96
N ALA A 383 5.42 -10.08 -30.78
CA ALA A 383 5.59 -11.53 -30.61
C ALA A 383 6.27 -11.85 -29.26
N ALA A 384 6.22 -13.11 -28.86
CA ALA A 384 6.95 -13.60 -27.69
C ALA A 384 8.44 -13.26 -27.79
N VAL A 385 8.99 -12.69 -26.71
CA VAL A 385 10.43 -12.51 -26.58
C VAL A 385 11.06 -13.86 -26.35
N ARG A 386 12.08 -14.19 -27.12
CA ARG A 386 12.89 -15.41 -27.02
C ARG A 386 14.34 -15.04 -26.74
N PRO A 387 15.16 -16.02 -26.27
CA PRO A 387 16.57 -15.77 -26.02
C PRO A 387 17.31 -15.25 -27.25
N THR A 388 17.86 -14.05 -27.19
CA THR A 388 18.50 -13.39 -28.32
C THR A 388 19.80 -14.02 -28.79
N TRP A 389 20.45 -14.83 -27.96
CA TRP A 389 21.67 -15.56 -28.38
C TRP A 389 21.41 -16.74 -29.31
N ILE A 390 20.14 -17.06 -29.58
CA ILE A 390 19.71 -18.07 -30.55
C ILE A 390 19.48 -17.42 -31.93
N GLU A 391 19.46 -16.09 -31.96
CA GLU A 391 19.17 -15.27 -33.13
C GLU A 391 20.42 -14.99 -33.98
N ASP A 392 20.17 -14.48 -35.18
CA ASP A 392 21.13 -14.14 -36.25
C ASP A 392 22.18 -13.09 -35.80
N PRO A 393 23.45 -13.13 -36.31
CA PRO A 393 24.54 -12.19 -35.99
C PRO A 393 24.22 -10.70 -36.10
N PRO A 394 23.44 -10.19 -37.08
CA PRO A 394 22.98 -8.79 -37.11
C PRO A 394 22.22 -8.34 -35.88
N ALA A 395 21.30 -9.16 -35.33
CA ALA A 395 20.57 -8.84 -34.11
C ALA A 395 21.51 -8.71 -32.90
N THR A 396 22.62 -9.48 -32.89
CA THR A 396 23.65 -9.39 -31.85
C THR A 396 24.37 -8.03 -31.86
N VAL A 397 24.68 -7.49 -33.04
CA VAL A 397 25.35 -6.18 -33.20
C VAL A 397 24.45 -5.05 -32.75
N GLN A 398 23.17 -5.07 -33.17
CA GLN A 398 22.18 -4.06 -32.76
C GLN A 398 21.98 -4.08 -31.23
N ARG A 399 21.91 -5.26 -30.64
CA ARG A 399 21.83 -5.45 -29.18
C ARG A 399 23.02 -4.85 -28.46
N HIS A 400 24.24 -5.03 -28.96
CA HIS A 400 25.44 -4.48 -28.35
C HIS A 400 25.44 -2.95 -28.31
N ALA A 401 24.95 -2.30 -29.38
CA ALA A 401 24.79 -0.84 -29.44
C ALA A 401 23.78 -0.32 -28.40
N VAL A 402 22.64 -1.03 -28.24
CA VAL A 402 21.62 -0.68 -27.25
C VAL A 402 22.15 -0.88 -25.82
N LEU A 403 22.96 -1.95 -25.56
CA LEU A 403 23.62 -2.16 -24.27
C LEU A 403 24.54 -0.99 -23.90
N GLN A 404 25.37 -0.54 -24.83
CA GLN A 404 26.29 0.58 -24.59
C GLN A 404 25.55 1.88 -24.27
N ASP A 405 24.47 2.16 -24.99
CA ASP A 405 23.64 3.35 -24.72
C ASP A 405 22.93 3.24 -23.35
N ARG A 406 22.38 2.07 -23.01
CA ARG A 406 21.77 1.80 -21.70
C ARG A 406 22.77 1.99 -20.56
N GLU A 407 23.96 1.44 -20.68
CA GLU A 407 25.01 1.56 -19.68
C GLU A 407 25.45 3.03 -19.50
N SER A 408 25.53 3.76 -20.60
CA SER A 408 25.84 5.19 -20.59
C SER A 408 24.75 6.01 -19.90
N ARG A 409 23.48 5.72 -20.14
CA ARG A 409 22.34 6.36 -19.46
C ARG A 409 22.35 6.02 -17.96
N ARG A 410 22.51 4.74 -17.60
CA ARG A 410 22.58 4.30 -16.21
C ARG A 410 23.69 5.01 -15.43
N LYS A 411 24.88 5.16 -16.05
CA LYS A 411 25.99 5.91 -15.43
C LYS A 411 25.65 7.37 -15.20
N LYS A 412 24.97 8.03 -16.16
CA LYS A 412 24.51 9.42 -16.03
C LYS A 412 23.46 9.57 -14.92
N GLU A 413 22.44 8.70 -14.89
CA GLU A 413 21.39 8.71 -13.88
C GLU A 413 21.94 8.43 -12.46
N GLN A 414 22.85 7.47 -12.32
CA GLN A 414 23.52 7.22 -11.05
C GLN A 414 24.36 8.43 -10.58
N ALA A 415 25.05 9.10 -11.51
CA ALA A 415 25.81 10.30 -11.18
C ALA A 415 24.89 11.44 -10.74
N GLU A 416 23.76 11.62 -11.40
CA GLU A 416 22.75 12.61 -11.03
C GLU A 416 22.07 12.28 -9.70
N LEU A 417 21.72 11.02 -9.47
CA LEU A 417 21.17 10.55 -8.20
C LEU A 417 22.16 10.77 -7.05
N ARG A 418 23.44 10.47 -7.25
CA ARG A 418 24.50 10.76 -6.25
C ARG A 418 24.61 12.25 -5.95
N ARG A 419 24.56 13.10 -6.98
CA ARG A 419 24.58 14.57 -6.81
C ARG A 419 23.37 15.09 -6.04
N THR A 420 22.17 14.63 -6.42
CA THR A 420 20.93 15.04 -5.73
C THR A 420 20.86 14.53 -4.30
N THR A 421 21.32 13.30 -4.06
CA THR A 421 21.38 12.73 -2.71
C THR A 421 22.41 13.47 -1.83
N ALA A 422 23.58 13.77 -2.37
CA ALA A 422 24.59 14.57 -1.66
C ALA A 422 24.09 15.98 -1.34
N ALA A 423 23.41 16.64 -2.29
CA ALA A 423 22.83 17.96 -2.08
C ALA A 423 21.70 17.94 -1.01
N ARG A 424 20.87 16.89 -1.00
CA ARG A 424 19.84 16.70 0.04
C ARG A 424 20.46 16.43 1.41
N ALA A 425 21.51 15.61 1.47
CA ALA A 425 22.24 15.35 2.72
C ALA A 425 22.91 16.61 3.27
N ALA A 426 23.55 17.43 2.42
CA ALA A 426 24.11 18.71 2.82
C ALA A 426 23.04 19.65 3.39
N LYS A 427 21.91 19.82 2.69
CA LYS A 427 20.79 20.64 3.16
C LYS A 427 20.16 20.13 4.46
N SER A 428 20.12 18.81 4.66
CA SER A 428 19.66 18.20 5.90
C SER A 428 20.62 18.47 7.06
N ASN A 429 21.94 18.37 6.82
CA ASN A 429 22.96 18.66 7.81
C ASN A 429 22.96 20.15 8.23
N ASP A 430 22.80 21.08 7.28
CA ASP A 430 22.65 22.50 7.58
C ASP A 430 21.43 22.76 8.48
N ARG A 431 20.32 22.09 8.18
CA ARG A 431 19.10 22.20 8.98
C ARG A 431 19.25 21.60 10.38
N ILE A 432 19.95 20.48 10.51
CA ILE A 432 20.27 19.86 11.81
C ILE A 432 21.17 20.80 12.62
N THR A 433 22.18 21.39 12.00
CA THR A 433 23.08 22.35 12.64
C THR A 433 22.34 23.61 13.14
N GLU A 434 21.43 24.13 12.32
CA GLU A 434 20.60 25.29 12.71
C GLU A 434 19.61 24.94 13.84
N LEU A 435 19.00 23.76 13.79
CA LEU A 435 18.13 23.28 14.87
C LEU A 435 18.91 23.08 16.17
N GLY A 436 20.15 22.57 16.10
CA GLY A 436 21.04 22.45 17.25
C GLY A 436 21.32 23.81 17.90
N ARG A 437 21.67 24.83 17.10
CA ARG A 437 21.89 26.21 17.62
C ARG A 437 20.62 26.79 18.27
N ARG A 438 19.46 26.52 17.69
CA ARG A 438 18.16 26.98 18.26
C ARG A 438 17.84 26.26 19.56
N LEU A 439 18.16 24.98 19.66
CA LEU A 439 17.97 24.18 20.87
C LEU A 439 18.89 24.73 22.01
N ASP A 440 20.20 24.93 21.75
CA ASP A 440 21.12 25.50 22.70
C ASP A 440 20.66 26.86 23.22
N LYS A 441 20.14 27.71 22.33
CA LYS A 441 19.59 29.01 22.72
C LYS A 441 18.37 28.89 23.60
N ALA A 442 17.48 27.96 23.27
CA ALA A 442 16.25 27.70 24.06
C ALA A 442 16.60 27.16 25.45
N GLU A 443 17.56 26.24 25.55
CA GLU A 443 18.02 25.67 26.82
C GLU A 443 18.63 26.76 27.72
N LYS A 444 19.47 27.66 27.15
CA LYS A 444 20.02 28.81 27.91
C LYS A 444 18.93 29.73 28.43
N SER A 445 17.93 30.02 27.58
CA SER A 445 16.78 30.86 27.98
C SER A 445 15.92 30.20 29.06
N LEU A 446 15.72 28.88 28.97
CA LEU A 446 15.00 28.11 29.97
C LEU A 446 15.74 28.09 31.32
N ALA A 447 17.06 27.88 31.30
CA ALA A 447 17.87 27.92 32.51
C ALA A 447 17.87 29.32 33.18
N GLU A 448 17.81 30.38 32.38
CA GLU A 448 17.68 31.74 32.91
C GLU A 448 16.28 32.00 33.49
N ALA A 449 15.23 31.54 32.83
CA ALA A 449 13.87 31.62 33.34
C ALA A 449 13.71 30.83 34.64
N HIS A 450 14.29 29.65 34.75
CA HIS A 450 14.32 28.87 36.01
C HIS A 450 14.97 29.63 37.15
N ARG A 451 16.16 30.23 36.91
CA ARG A 451 16.83 31.04 37.92
C ARG A 451 15.98 32.24 38.36
N ARG A 452 15.28 32.89 37.41
CA ARG A 452 14.36 34.00 37.74
C ARG A 452 13.15 33.53 38.56
N ALA A 453 12.59 32.38 38.25
CA ALA A 453 11.51 31.78 39.01
C ALA A 453 11.94 31.44 40.45
N GLU A 454 13.06 30.79 40.64
CA GLU A 454 13.61 30.50 41.98
C GLU A 454 13.88 31.77 42.80
N ALA A 455 14.41 32.82 42.14
CA ALA A 455 14.64 34.10 42.81
C ALA A 455 13.32 34.77 43.21
N ALA A 456 12.27 34.67 42.40
CA ALA A 456 10.93 35.16 42.72
C ALA A 456 10.29 34.38 43.87
N GLU A 457 10.39 33.07 43.90
CA GLU A 457 9.91 32.21 44.99
C GLU A 457 10.57 32.57 46.33
N ARG A 458 11.92 32.77 46.34
CA ARG A 458 12.63 33.24 47.54
C ARG A 458 12.17 34.61 48.00
N ARG A 459 11.82 35.52 47.08
CA ARG A 459 11.25 36.85 47.42
C ARG A 459 9.87 36.72 48.02
N VAL A 460 9.02 35.85 47.48
CA VAL A 460 7.69 35.56 48.02
C VAL A 460 7.79 34.99 49.43
N ALA A 461 8.60 33.95 49.64
CA ALA A 461 8.81 33.36 50.95
C ALA A 461 9.34 34.38 51.99
N THR A 462 10.23 35.33 51.56
CA THR A 462 10.72 36.40 52.41
C THR A 462 9.61 37.39 52.75
N ALA A 463 8.76 37.74 51.80
CA ALA A 463 7.62 38.63 52.00
C ALA A 463 6.58 38.01 52.93
N GLU A 464 6.25 36.73 52.75
CA GLU A 464 5.35 35.97 53.63
C GLU A 464 5.86 35.91 55.08
N SER A 465 7.16 35.67 55.26
CA SER A 465 7.80 35.72 56.59
C SER A 465 7.70 37.09 57.23
N ARG A 466 7.89 38.18 56.43
CA ARG A 466 7.71 39.55 56.92
C ARG A 466 6.26 39.87 57.28
N ALA A 467 5.30 39.43 56.47
CA ALA A 467 3.88 39.59 56.70
C ALA A 467 3.45 38.87 57.98
N ALA A 468 3.87 37.60 58.17
CA ALA A 468 3.58 36.83 59.39
C ALA A 468 4.15 37.52 60.65
N LYS A 469 5.37 38.09 60.56
CA LYS A 469 5.96 38.86 61.67
C LYS A 469 5.21 40.16 61.94
N ALA A 470 4.73 40.87 60.91
CA ALA A 470 3.90 42.08 61.04
C ALA A 470 2.55 41.73 61.66
N GLU A 471 1.91 40.67 61.23
CA GLU A 471 0.64 40.19 61.80
C GLU A 471 0.76 39.84 63.29
N LYS A 472 1.84 39.11 63.63
CA LYS A 472 2.14 38.80 65.05
C LYS A 472 2.32 40.07 65.88
N ARG A 473 2.99 41.11 65.33
CA ARG A 473 3.16 42.42 66.01
C ARG A 473 1.82 43.14 66.13
N ALA A 474 1.00 43.15 65.10
CA ALA A 474 -0.34 43.76 65.11
C ALA A 474 -1.24 43.13 66.20
N ARG A 475 -1.30 41.80 66.25
CA ARG A 475 -2.04 41.08 67.29
C ARG A 475 -1.51 41.38 68.71
N SER A 476 -0.18 41.55 68.84
CA SER A 476 0.42 41.96 70.16
C SER A 476 0.05 43.41 70.52
N MET A 477 0.00 44.32 69.56
CA MET A 477 -0.44 45.71 69.77
C MET A 477 -1.94 45.77 70.11
N GLU A 478 -2.79 45.01 69.42
CA GLU A 478 -4.23 44.91 69.74
C GLU A 478 -4.44 44.42 71.17
N LYS A 479 -3.72 43.41 71.62
CA LYS A 479 -3.76 42.95 73.03
C LYS A 479 -3.34 44.04 74.00
N LYS A 480 -2.27 44.82 73.68
CA LYS A 480 -1.83 45.94 74.52
C LYS A 480 -2.87 47.07 74.54
N LEU A 481 -3.44 47.40 73.39
CA LEU A 481 -4.52 48.41 73.27
C LEU A 481 -5.75 47.97 74.05
N ALA A 482 -6.18 46.71 73.96
CA ALA A 482 -7.31 46.17 74.74
C ALA A 482 -7.01 46.21 76.24
N THR A 483 -5.76 46.00 76.66
CA THR A 483 -5.36 46.11 78.07
C THR A 483 -5.40 47.58 78.53
N VAL A 484 -4.89 48.51 77.73
CA VAL A 484 -4.91 49.94 78.01
C VAL A 484 -6.36 50.43 78.04
N ALA A 485 -7.22 50.05 77.11
CA ALA A 485 -8.64 50.41 77.10
C ALA A 485 -9.35 49.89 78.32
N ARG A 486 -9.04 48.68 78.79
CA ARG A 486 -9.61 48.11 80.01
C ARG A 486 -9.13 48.90 81.22
N GLN A 487 -7.85 49.28 81.31
CA GLN A 487 -7.25 50.07 82.39
C GLN A 487 -7.84 51.50 82.40
N ALA A 488 -8.09 52.13 81.24
CA ALA A 488 -8.71 53.44 81.08
C ALA A 488 -10.18 53.36 81.49
N GLY A 489 -10.88 52.30 81.12
CA GLY A 489 -12.30 52.07 81.60
C GLY A 489 -12.36 51.88 83.11
N ASP A 490 -11.47 51.14 83.71
CA ASP A 490 -11.40 50.92 85.14
C ASP A 490 -11.01 52.24 85.88
N ALA A 491 -10.17 53.08 85.29
CA ALA A 491 -9.82 54.40 85.78
C ALA A 491 -11.01 55.35 85.69
N TYR A 492 -11.73 55.36 84.58
CA TYR A 492 -12.94 56.14 84.41
C TYR A 492 -14.02 55.76 85.43
N HIS A 493 -14.28 54.47 85.60
CA HIS A 493 -15.23 54.01 86.62
C HIS A 493 -14.80 54.31 88.06
N ARG A 494 -13.47 54.36 88.33
CA ARG A 494 -12.94 54.81 89.63
C ARG A 494 -13.15 56.31 89.83
N ALA A 495 -12.89 57.13 88.80
CA ALA A 495 -13.17 58.56 88.82
C ALA A 495 -14.70 58.90 89.01
N GLU A 496 -15.52 58.16 88.31
CA GLU A 496 -17.02 58.30 88.43
C GLU A 496 -17.51 57.95 89.86
N ARG A 497 -16.92 56.91 90.50
CA ARG A 497 -17.21 56.59 91.90
C ARG A 497 -16.67 57.65 92.89
N ALA A 498 -15.54 58.34 92.58
CA ALA A 498 -14.99 59.40 93.41
C ALA A 498 -15.75 60.73 93.32
N VAL A 499 -16.50 60.96 92.24
CA VAL A 499 -17.36 62.15 92.04
C VAL A 499 -18.80 61.95 92.60
N ARG A 500 -19.13 60.73 93.04
CA ARG A 500 -20.36 60.58 93.84
C ARG A 500 -20.20 61.22 95.18
N ILE A 501 -20.49 62.50 95.30
CA ILE A 501 -20.72 63.28 96.54
C ILE A 501 -21.73 62.51 97.38
N PRO A 502 -21.41 62.15 98.66
CA PRO A 502 -22.39 61.50 99.51
C PRO A 502 -23.62 62.37 99.69
N THR A 503 -24.79 61.80 99.49
CA THR A 503 -26.15 62.41 99.59
C THR A 503 -26.39 63.03 100.95
N ARG A 504 -25.48 62.92 101.91
CA ARG A 504 -25.58 63.59 103.25
C ARG A 504 -25.17 65.09 103.28
N LEU A 505 -24.61 65.67 102.21
CA LEU A 505 -24.25 67.09 102.14
C LEU A 505 -25.31 67.90 101.48
N LYS A 506 -26.32 67.33 100.85
CA LYS A 506 -27.48 68.08 100.30
C LYS A 506 -28.60 68.36 101.34
N GLU A 507 -28.66 67.67 102.47
CA GLU A 507 -29.59 67.92 103.56
C GLU A 507 -29.12 68.98 104.55
N ALA A 508 -27.82 69.31 104.56
CA ALA A 508 -27.32 70.40 105.44
C ALA A 508 -27.43 71.83 104.85
N VAL A 509 -27.65 72.00 103.57
CA VAL A 509 -27.73 73.32 102.91
C VAL A 509 -29.22 73.77 102.77
N SER A 510 -30.22 72.87 102.98
CA SER A 510 -31.66 73.25 102.90
C SER A 510 -32.27 73.65 104.23
N ARG A 511 -31.55 73.63 105.36
CA ARG A 511 -32.09 74.11 106.69
C ARG A 511 -31.59 75.48 107.14
N GLY A 512 -30.82 76.20 106.33
CA GLY A 512 -30.26 77.50 106.64
C GLY A 512 -30.88 78.71 105.96
N ARG A 513 -32.09 78.55 105.40
CA ARG A 513 -32.82 79.70 104.84
C ARG A 513 -34.32 79.63 105.17
N ARG A 514 -34.61 79.65 106.43
CA ARG A 514 -35.85 80.22 107.01
C ARG A 514 -35.48 80.55 108.43
N GLU A 515 -35.16 81.75 108.57
CA GLU A 515 -35.39 82.69 109.66
C GLU A 515 -34.36 83.82 109.56
N GLY A 516 -34.86 84.96 109.23
CA GLY A 516 -34.17 86.25 109.29
C GLY A 516 -34.11 86.96 107.95
#